data_dd049aa4070224d3c45740495fcff098
#
_entry.id   dd049aa4070224d3c45740495fcff098
#
_cell.length_a   1.000
_cell.length_b   1.000
_cell.length_c   1.000
_cell.angle_alpha   90.00
_cell.angle_beta   90.00
_cell.angle_gamma   90.00
#
_symmetry.space_group_name_H-M   'P 1'
#
loop_
_entity.id
_entity.type
_entity.pdbx_description
1 polymer ?
#
loop_
_entity_poly.entity_id
_entity_poly.type
_entity_poly.pdbx_seq_one_letter_code
_entity_poly.pdbx_strand_id
1 'polypeptide(L)'
;SYMVVKSFHRGECVFEYALCHGCSTNMSSEFSKESKESLQKFYDERLDVTKRSQLLMGRDDPAAWIEQCATCDKKREECESYSIGGLFDASTLLIDPYPMCFCGECEEEIQSRLSKKTLGIWDEFVEGHFDAPPSNLRDLPVPRRPMLI
;
A
#
# COMPACT_ATOMS: atom_id res chain seq x y z
N SER A 1 14.62 -5.94 6.94
CA SER A 1 13.85 -5.44 5.79
C SER A 1 12.80 -4.42 6.23
N TYR A 2 12.40 -3.56 5.35
CA TYR A 2 11.39 -2.54 5.57
C TYR A 2 10.65 -2.22 4.26
N MET A 3 9.42 -1.76 4.40
CA MET A 3 8.63 -1.31 3.28
C MET A 3 8.67 0.22 3.19
N VAL A 4 8.83 0.75 1.99
CA VAL A 4 8.63 2.16 1.69
C VAL A 4 7.34 2.28 0.90
N VAL A 5 6.47 3.19 1.32
CA VAL A 5 5.23 3.50 0.61
C VAL A 5 5.22 4.97 0.25
N LYS A 6 4.86 5.26 -1.00
CA LYS A 6 4.65 6.61 -1.51
C LYS A 6 3.25 6.73 -2.07
N SER A 7 2.50 7.71 -1.61
CA SER A 7 1.16 8.02 -2.10
C SER A 7 1.21 9.26 -3.00
N PHE A 8 0.55 9.15 -4.13
CA PHE A 8 0.52 10.17 -5.17
C PHE A 8 -0.89 10.67 -5.42
N HIS A 9 -1.01 11.96 -5.69
CA HIS A 9 -2.23 12.60 -6.17
C HIS A 9 -1.88 13.51 -7.34
N ARG A 10 -2.52 13.30 -8.49
CA ARG A 10 -2.24 14.03 -9.74
C ARG A 10 -0.77 14.07 -10.11
N GLY A 11 -0.07 12.96 -9.90
CA GLY A 11 1.36 12.80 -10.22
C GLY A 11 2.34 13.37 -9.19
N GLU A 12 1.86 14.04 -8.14
CA GLU A 12 2.70 14.56 -7.06
C GLU A 12 2.71 13.61 -5.85
N CYS A 13 3.90 13.36 -5.29
CA CYS A 13 4.02 12.60 -4.05
C CYS A 13 3.53 13.47 -2.88
N VAL A 14 2.44 13.04 -2.24
CA VAL A 14 1.78 13.79 -1.16
C VAL A 14 2.01 13.17 0.21
N PHE A 15 2.43 11.92 0.28
CA PHE A 15 2.78 11.23 1.50
C PHE A 15 3.80 10.12 1.25
N GLU A 16 4.79 10.03 2.13
CA GLU A 16 5.83 9.01 2.06
C GLU A 16 6.17 8.54 3.47
N TYR A 17 6.32 7.23 3.64
CA TYR A 17 6.78 6.66 4.91
C TYR A 17 7.53 5.36 4.68
N ALA A 18 8.32 4.98 5.70
CA ALA A 18 8.95 3.67 5.77
C ALA A 18 8.48 2.93 7.02
N LEU A 19 8.18 1.66 6.89
CA LEU A 19 7.71 0.80 7.97
C LEU A 19 8.56 -0.46 8.05
N CYS A 20 9.26 -0.67 9.16
CA CYS A 20 10.03 -1.89 9.35
C CYS A 20 9.11 -3.10 9.61
N HIS A 21 9.61 -4.29 9.32
CA HIS A 21 8.87 -5.54 9.49
C HIS A 21 8.33 -5.71 10.92
N GLY A 22 9.12 -5.36 11.95
CA GLY A 22 8.70 -5.46 13.35
C GLY A 22 7.51 -4.56 13.67
N CYS A 23 7.55 -3.29 13.25
CA CYS A 23 6.45 -2.35 13.44
C CYS A 23 5.18 -2.79 12.70
N SER A 24 5.34 -3.26 11.45
CA SER A 24 4.21 -3.79 10.67
C SER A 24 3.55 -4.98 11.34
N THR A 25 4.35 -5.94 11.80
CA THR A 25 3.86 -7.15 12.50
C THR A 25 3.16 -6.79 13.81
N ASN A 26 3.76 -5.90 14.62
CA ASN A 26 3.15 -5.48 15.88
C ASN A 26 1.79 -4.81 15.64
N MET A 27 1.72 -3.85 14.73
CA MET A 27 0.47 -3.17 14.39
C MET A 27 -0.58 -4.16 13.89
N SER A 28 -0.24 -5.01 12.94
CA SER A 28 -1.20 -5.95 12.34
C SER A 28 -1.62 -7.06 13.31
N SER A 29 -0.82 -7.38 14.32
CA SER A 29 -1.20 -8.36 15.35
C SER A 29 -2.45 -7.93 16.13
N GLU A 30 -2.62 -6.62 16.34
CA GLU A 30 -3.74 -6.03 17.08
C GLU A 30 -5.03 -5.88 16.26
N PHE A 31 -4.97 -6.07 14.95
CA PHE A 31 -6.15 -5.99 14.08
C PHE A 31 -7.21 -7.00 14.46
N SER A 32 -8.47 -6.64 14.28
CA SER A 32 -9.56 -7.57 14.51
C SER A 32 -9.47 -8.79 13.58
N LYS A 33 -9.95 -9.95 14.06
CA LYS A 33 -10.01 -11.17 13.27
C LYS A 33 -10.80 -10.96 11.97
N GLU A 34 -11.93 -10.27 12.06
CA GLU A 34 -12.78 -9.91 10.94
C GLU A 34 -12.00 -9.11 9.86
N SER A 35 -11.22 -8.11 10.28
CA SER A 35 -10.41 -7.33 9.35
C SER A 35 -9.32 -8.16 8.68
N LYS A 36 -8.65 -9.04 9.44
CA LYS A 36 -7.63 -9.94 8.89
C LYS A 36 -8.21 -10.89 7.84
N GLU A 37 -9.37 -11.47 8.12
CA GLU A 37 -10.08 -12.36 7.19
C GLU A 37 -10.56 -11.60 5.95
N SER A 38 -11.08 -10.38 6.12
CA SER A 38 -11.50 -9.52 4.99
C SER A 38 -10.34 -9.12 4.09
N LEU A 39 -9.19 -8.77 4.68
CA LEU A 39 -7.97 -8.46 3.93
C LEU A 39 -7.46 -9.67 3.16
N GLN A 40 -7.35 -10.82 3.84
CA GLN A 40 -6.91 -12.05 3.20
C GLN A 40 -7.80 -12.39 2.00
N LYS A 41 -9.12 -12.34 2.19
CA LYS A 41 -10.09 -12.58 1.12
C LYS A 41 -9.93 -11.61 -0.04
N PHE A 42 -9.73 -10.31 0.24
CA PHE A 42 -9.51 -9.31 -0.81
C PHE A 42 -8.28 -9.65 -1.66
N TYR A 43 -7.17 -9.97 -1.01
CA TYR A 43 -5.93 -10.31 -1.73
C TYR A 43 -6.04 -11.63 -2.46
N ASP A 44 -6.65 -12.65 -1.87
CA ASP A 44 -6.86 -13.96 -2.53
C ASP A 44 -7.72 -13.83 -3.79
N GLU A 45 -8.71 -12.92 -3.78
CA GLU A 45 -9.60 -12.67 -4.92
C GLU A 45 -8.99 -11.77 -6.00
N ARG A 46 -8.11 -10.85 -5.63
CA ARG A 46 -7.67 -9.74 -6.48
C ARG A 46 -6.19 -9.76 -6.84
N LEU A 47 -5.34 -10.40 -6.05
CA LEU A 47 -3.89 -10.36 -6.21
C LEU A 47 -3.34 -11.78 -6.44
N ASP A 48 -3.16 -12.14 -7.69
CA ASP A 48 -2.45 -13.37 -8.06
C ASP A 48 -0.94 -13.11 -8.17
N VAL A 49 -0.25 -13.26 -7.04
CA VAL A 49 1.20 -13.04 -6.93
C VAL A 49 1.96 -13.95 -7.88
N THR A 50 1.57 -15.21 -8.01
CA THR A 50 2.24 -16.19 -8.88
C THR A 50 2.14 -15.78 -10.35
N LYS A 51 0.94 -15.45 -10.80
CA LYS A 51 0.71 -14.97 -12.17
C LYS A 51 1.49 -13.68 -12.44
N ARG A 52 1.49 -12.75 -11.47
CA ARG A 52 2.23 -11.49 -11.57
C ARG A 52 3.73 -11.74 -11.73
N SER A 53 4.31 -12.58 -10.87
CA SER A 53 5.73 -12.96 -10.95
C SER A 53 6.07 -13.59 -12.28
N GLN A 54 5.21 -14.48 -12.80
CA GLN A 54 5.42 -15.10 -14.12
C GLN A 54 5.37 -14.11 -15.28
N LEU A 55 4.42 -13.17 -15.26
CA LEU A 55 4.27 -12.14 -16.31
C LEU A 55 5.43 -11.15 -16.34
N LEU A 56 6.00 -10.84 -15.18
CA LEU A 56 7.08 -9.86 -15.02
C LEU A 56 8.47 -10.51 -14.90
N MET A 57 8.55 -11.84 -15.00
CA MET A 57 9.80 -12.58 -14.91
C MET A 57 10.84 -12.05 -15.92
N GLY A 58 12.05 -11.80 -15.42
CA GLY A 58 13.15 -11.27 -16.23
C GLY A 58 13.07 -9.77 -16.52
N ARG A 59 12.10 -9.06 -15.94
CA ARG A 59 12.04 -7.59 -16.00
C ARG A 59 12.67 -7.00 -14.75
N ASP A 60 13.94 -6.61 -14.88
CA ASP A 60 14.70 -6.00 -13.78
C ASP A 60 14.39 -4.49 -13.60
N ASP A 61 13.66 -3.89 -14.55
CA ASP A 61 13.22 -2.50 -14.44
C ASP A 61 12.02 -2.40 -13.48
N PRO A 62 12.18 -1.72 -12.31
CA PRO A 62 11.10 -1.52 -11.36
C PRO A 62 9.87 -0.82 -11.95
N ALA A 63 10.04 0.00 -12.98
CA ALA A 63 8.94 0.71 -13.64
C ALA A 63 7.91 -0.26 -14.23
N ALA A 64 8.36 -1.39 -14.78
CA ALA A 64 7.46 -2.41 -15.34
C ALA A 64 6.53 -3.03 -14.28
N TRP A 65 6.98 -3.08 -13.03
CA TRP A 65 6.23 -3.66 -11.92
C TRP A 65 5.14 -2.74 -11.37
N ILE A 66 5.19 -1.45 -11.70
CA ILE A 66 4.26 -0.42 -11.21
C ILE A 66 3.48 0.28 -12.34
N GLU A 67 3.44 -0.29 -13.53
CA GLU A 67 2.70 0.29 -14.67
C GLU A 67 1.20 0.32 -14.44
N GLN A 68 0.69 -0.64 -13.66
CA GLN A 68 -0.74 -0.79 -13.38
C GLN A 68 -1.01 -1.24 -11.95
N CYS A 69 -2.25 -1.02 -11.50
CA CYS A 69 -2.71 -1.49 -10.20
C CYS A 69 -2.60 -3.01 -10.09
N ALA A 70 -1.97 -3.49 -9.01
CA ALA A 70 -1.73 -4.92 -8.80
C ALA A 70 -3.03 -5.74 -8.58
N THR A 71 -4.14 -5.08 -8.24
CA THR A 71 -5.41 -5.75 -7.89
C THR A 71 -6.52 -5.57 -8.92
N CYS A 72 -6.48 -4.55 -9.78
CA CYS A 72 -7.53 -4.32 -10.78
C CYS A 72 -7.01 -4.04 -12.20
N ASP A 73 -5.68 -4.07 -12.39
CA ASP A 73 -5.01 -3.83 -13.67
C ASP A 73 -5.22 -2.43 -14.29
N LYS A 74 -5.85 -1.49 -13.57
CA LYS A 74 -5.99 -0.10 -14.03
C LYS A 74 -4.62 0.51 -14.23
N LYS A 75 -4.38 1.13 -15.37
CA LYS A 75 -3.10 1.77 -15.67
C LYS A 75 -2.82 2.91 -14.68
N ARG A 76 -1.61 2.96 -14.15
CA ARG A 76 -1.20 3.99 -13.18
C ARG A 76 -1.39 5.41 -13.72
N GLU A 77 -1.08 5.63 -14.99
CA GLU A 77 -1.23 6.93 -15.67
C GLU A 77 -2.69 7.42 -15.77
N GLU A 78 -3.66 6.52 -15.63
CA GLU A 78 -5.10 6.83 -15.63
C GLU A 78 -5.65 7.05 -14.21
N CYS A 79 -4.82 6.87 -13.17
CA CYS A 79 -5.23 7.03 -11.78
C CYS A 79 -5.01 8.47 -11.32
N GLU A 80 -6.04 9.10 -10.75
CA GLU A 80 -5.90 10.40 -10.08
C GLU A 80 -5.08 10.28 -8.79
N SER A 81 -5.32 9.19 -8.04
CA SER A 81 -4.56 8.84 -6.83
C SER A 81 -4.12 7.39 -6.90
N TYR A 82 -2.93 7.12 -6.41
CA TYR A 82 -2.38 5.78 -6.29
C TYR A 82 -1.26 5.76 -5.25
N SER A 83 -0.94 4.56 -4.77
CA SER A 83 0.23 4.35 -3.91
C SER A 83 1.17 3.31 -4.52
N ILE A 84 2.45 3.45 -4.26
CA ILE A 84 3.49 2.50 -4.64
C ILE A 84 4.17 1.98 -3.38
N GLY A 85 4.18 0.67 -3.22
CA GLY A 85 4.90 -0.01 -2.15
C GLY A 85 6.11 -0.75 -2.69
N GLY A 86 7.27 -0.55 -2.06
CA GLY A 86 8.51 -1.25 -2.36
C GLY A 86 9.10 -1.88 -1.11
N LEU A 87 9.57 -3.11 -1.22
CA LEU A 87 10.25 -3.82 -0.14
C LEU A 87 11.76 -3.66 -0.29
N PHE A 88 12.43 -3.29 0.79
CA PHE A 88 13.88 -3.08 0.81
C PHE A 88 14.57 -3.98 1.82
N ASP A 89 15.75 -4.46 1.43
CA ASP A 89 16.72 -5.01 2.35
C ASP A 89 17.98 -4.12 2.34
N ALA A 90 18.27 -3.49 3.47
CA ALA A 90 19.23 -2.39 3.54
C ALA A 90 18.93 -1.30 2.48
N SER A 91 19.79 -1.06 1.51
CA SER A 91 19.62 -0.09 0.42
C SER A 91 19.13 -0.72 -0.88
N THR A 92 18.84 -2.01 -0.90
CA THR A 92 18.47 -2.75 -2.11
C THR A 92 16.96 -2.94 -2.20
N LEU A 93 16.36 -2.48 -3.29
CA LEU A 93 14.96 -2.78 -3.62
C LEU A 93 14.86 -4.25 -4.03
N LEU A 94 13.98 -4.98 -3.36
CA LEU A 94 13.69 -6.36 -3.70
C LEU A 94 12.64 -6.40 -4.83
N ILE A 95 13.00 -7.08 -5.90
CA ILE A 95 12.11 -7.29 -7.05
C ILE A 95 11.48 -8.68 -6.91
N ASP A 96 10.20 -8.79 -7.20
CA ASP A 96 9.37 -9.98 -7.09
C ASP A 96 9.00 -10.34 -5.62
N PRO A 97 7.74 -10.18 -5.23
CA PRO A 97 6.60 -9.69 -6.04
C PRO A 97 6.48 -8.15 -6.07
N TYR A 98 7.36 -7.44 -5.39
CA TYR A 98 7.42 -5.98 -5.36
C TYR A 98 8.29 -5.40 -6.49
N PRO A 99 8.23 -4.08 -6.73
CA PRO A 99 7.29 -3.11 -6.17
C PRO A 99 5.87 -3.28 -6.72
N MET A 100 4.87 -2.80 -5.98
CA MET A 100 3.46 -2.86 -6.37
C MET A 100 2.83 -1.46 -6.39
N CYS A 101 1.93 -1.25 -7.34
CA CYS A 101 1.07 -0.07 -7.40
C CYS A 101 -0.36 -0.47 -7.02
N PHE A 102 -1.05 0.37 -6.25
CA PHE A 102 -2.47 0.23 -5.92
C PHE A 102 -3.18 1.54 -6.24
N CYS A 103 -4.25 1.48 -7.02
CA CYS A 103 -5.05 2.67 -7.30
C CYS A 103 -5.89 3.09 -6.09
N GLY A 104 -6.25 4.38 -6.02
CA GLY A 104 -7.03 4.92 -4.92
C GLY A 104 -8.36 4.21 -4.68
N GLU A 105 -9.03 3.77 -5.75
CA GLU A 105 -10.29 3.02 -5.66
C GLU A 105 -10.12 1.68 -4.94
N CYS A 106 -9.04 0.93 -5.24
CA CYS A 106 -8.74 -0.33 -4.55
C CYS A 106 -8.31 -0.09 -3.10
N GLU A 107 -7.57 0.97 -2.81
CA GLU A 107 -7.21 1.34 -1.44
C GLU A 107 -8.44 1.72 -0.61
N GLU A 108 -9.39 2.47 -1.17
CA GLU A 108 -10.67 2.78 -0.53
C GLU A 108 -11.50 1.52 -0.27
N GLU A 109 -11.54 0.60 -1.24
CA GLU A 109 -12.22 -0.68 -1.06
C GLU A 109 -11.61 -1.50 0.08
N ILE A 110 -10.28 -1.57 0.17
CA ILE A 110 -9.59 -2.23 1.29
C ILE A 110 -10.02 -1.60 2.62
N GLN A 111 -9.95 -0.27 2.72
CA GLN A 111 -10.30 0.44 3.95
C GLN A 111 -11.76 0.24 4.35
N SER A 112 -12.68 0.19 3.40
CA SER A 112 -14.10 -0.05 3.65
C SER A 112 -14.41 -1.44 4.26
N ARG A 113 -13.49 -2.39 4.08
CA ARG A 113 -13.60 -3.76 4.61
C ARG A 113 -13.05 -3.92 6.02
N LEU A 114 -12.41 -2.88 6.56
CA LEU A 114 -11.79 -2.92 7.89
C LEU A 114 -12.79 -2.51 8.99
N SER A 115 -12.70 -3.18 10.15
CA SER A 115 -13.49 -2.80 11.31
C SER A 115 -13.07 -1.45 11.88
N LYS A 116 -13.96 -0.80 12.63
CA LYS A 116 -13.65 0.45 13.33
C LYS A 116 -12.47 0.32 14.28
N LYS A 117 -12.35 -0.84 14.95
CA LYS A 117 -11.21 -1.15 15.82
C LYS A 117 -9.89 -1.12 15.03
N THR A 118 -9.83 -1.82 13.89
CA THR A 118 -8.64 -1.88 13.06
C THR A 118 -8.29 -0.51 12.47
N LEU A 119 -9.27 0.24 12.01
CA LEU A 119 -9.06 1.62 11.54
C LEU A 119 -8.52 2.52 12.65
N GLY A 120 -9.04 2.39 13.89
CA GLY A 120 -8.57 3.15 15.05
C GLY A 120 -7.10 2.82 15.40
N ILE A 121 -6.70 1.55 15.40
CA ILE A 121 -5.30 1.15 15.61
C ILE A 121 -4.38 1.81 14.57
N TRP A 122 -4.84 1.86 13.35
CA TRP A 122 -4.10 2.46 12.26
C TRP A 122 -3.97 3.98 12.40
N ASP A 123 -5.06 4.65 12.74
CA ASP A 123 -5.06 6.09 12.95
C ASP A 123 -4.13 6.47 14.13
N GLU A 124 -4.18 5.73 15.25
CA GLU A 124 -3.27 5.91 16.39
C GLU A 124 -1.80 5.71 15.98
N PHE A 125 -1.51 4.71 15.15
CA PHE A 125 -0.17 4.49 14.65
C PHE A 125 0.32 5.66 13.79
N VAL A 126 -0.50 6.15 12.88
CA VAL A 126 -0.15 7.29 12.01
C VAL A 126 0.04 8.55 12.85
N GLU A 127 -0.88 8.86 13.76
CA GLU A 127 -0.79 10.05 14.63
C GLU A 127 0.41 10.00 15.57
N GLY A 128 0.81 8.81 16.03
CA GLY A 128 1.92 8.63 16.95
C GLY A 128 3.30 8.66 16.31
N HIS A 129 3.41 8.43 15.01
CA HIS A 129 4.70 8.26 14.32
C HIS A 129 4.95 9.25 13.19
N PHE A 130 3.92 9.95 12.72
CA PHE A 130 4.05 10.88 11.60
C PHE A 130 3.46 12.24 11.97
N ASP A 131 4.09 13.29 11.43
CA ASP A 131 3.57 14.65 11.58
C ASP A 131 2.25 14.82 10.83
N ALA A 132 1.41 15.72 11.33
CA ALA A 132 0.19 16.09 10.64
C ALA A 132 0.51 16.64 9.24
N PRO A 133 -0.28 16.28 8.22
CA PRO A 133 -0.04 16.79 6.87
C PRO A 133 -0.14 18.31 6.84
N PRO A 134 0.65 18.98 5.98
CA PRO A 134 0.52 20.41 5.73
C PRO A 134 -0.93 20.80 5.42
N SER A 135 -1.32 22.03 5.77
CA SER A 135 -2.71 22.50 5.62
C SER A 135 -3.25 22.40 4.20
N ASN A 136 -2.41 22.60 3.21
CA ASN A 136 -2.75 22.47 1.78
C ASN A 136 -2.98 21.03 1.30
N LEU A 137 -2.61 20.03 2.11
CA LEU A 137 -2.78 18.61 1.78
C LEU A 137 -3.87 17.93 2.62
N ARG A 138 -4.44 18.62 3.63
CA ARG A 138 -5.41 18.02 4.56
C ARG A 138 -6.71 17.58 3.89
N ASP A 139 -7.12 18.30 2.86
CA ASP A 139 -8.39 18.07 2.17
C ASP A 139 -8.25 17.22 0.89
N LEU A 140 -7.04 16.76 0.58
CA LEU A 140 -6.84 15.88 -0.56
C LEU A 140 -7.38 14.48 -0.27
N PRO A 141 -8.06 13.85 -1.24
CA PRO A 141 -8.55 12.47 -1.11
C PRO A 141 -7.41 11.47 -1.27
N VAL A 142 -6.44 11.52 -0.35
CA VAL A 142 -5.28 10.63 -0.36
C VAL A 142 -5.40 9.68 0.82
N PRO A 143 -5.21 8.38 0.61
CA PRO A 143 -5.16 7.43 1.72
C PRO A 143 -4.07 7.84 2.71
N ARG A 144 -4.47 8.14 3.95
CA ARG A 144 -3.55 8.51 5.03
C ARG A 144 -3.11 7.32 5.88
N ARG A 145 -3.53 6.13 5.48
CA ARG A 145 -3.21 4.90 6.17
C ARG A 145 -2.19 4.11 5.39
N PRO A 146 -1.19 3.55 6.07
CA PRO A 146 -0.22 2.70 5.41
C PRO A 146 -0.91 1.56 4.67
N MET A 147 -0.42 1.23 3.49
CA MET A 147 -0.91 0.09 2.75
C MET A 147 -0.47 -1.20 3.46
N LEU A 148 -1.42 -2.07 3.74
CA LEU A 148 -1.15 -3.41 4.27
C LEU A 148 -0.95 -4.37 3.12
N ILE A 149 0.20 -4.93 3.07
CA ILE A 149 0.50 -6.06 2.19
C ILE A 149 1.07 -7.19 3.04
#